data_f473ea0653ce37e6a3c5e424d06f84ff
#
_entry.id   f473ea0653ce37e6a3c5e424d06f84ff
#
_cell.length_a   1.000
_cell.length_b   1.000
_cell.length_c   1.000
_cell.angle_alpha   90.00
_cell.angle_beta   90.00
_cell.angle_gamma   90.00
#
_symmetry.space_group_name_H-M   'P 1'
#
loop_
_entity.id
_entity.type
_entity.pdbx_description
1 polymer ?
#
loop_
_entity_poly.entity_id
_entity_poly.type
_entity_poly.pdbx_seq_one_letter_code
_entity_poly.pdbx_strand_id
1 'polypeptide(L)'
;MKAKKLKKTKKIKVAEEPEVIGEIEDLVDPDQAESAAEPEPETPEPVRLDQPIAAYKREEPLDNNNFNQVNMPSSKLPEWLRKNKTIIIAVVIGVIIGGLVLWKVLGSKKIGSVSSLLPSSPSISENSPQTPLNTDKVSFLTGLPCDNYNRRAIAVMEAADVSVRPLSGTSEADLVIEMPAITASITRLMAFYVCNSPKEIGSIRSTRHDYITLAKGMDAMLAHWGGSHFALDMLKNKNTVPDLDAMANPGSAFFRKDGIPAPDNGFTSYDGLQKAAEQLGFRLTNNFEGYPHQAESDPGSRPKGGNLRVGFAGVYGVNYAYDPSSNTYQRTWGGKEDTDRANGQRVAPKNVVVMFAASRQIEGQYNDVDVEGEGEMHAYMDGQEISGKWVKEKKNCVINNDLVCMTDSKLKFLKADGTELKFVPGQIWIEILEPGQTLKWTPTQ
;
A
#
# COMPACT_ATOMS: atom_id res chain seq x y z
N MET A 1 -52.58 -35.91 37.44
CA MET A 1 -52.22 -35.85 38.86
C MET A 1 -50.90 -35.20 39.08
N LYS A 2 -50.86 -34.23 40.00
CA LYS A 2 -49.74 -33.50 40.62
C LYS A 2 -49.10 -32.37 39.83
N ALA A 3 -49.64 -31.16 40.07
CA ALA A 3 -49.03 -29.88 39.97
C ALA A 3 -47.92 -29.70 41.01
N LYS A 4 -46.84 -28.98 40.65
CA LYS A 4 -45.89 -28.38 41.61
C LYS A 4 -45.44 -26.99 41.18
N LYS A 5 -46.07 -26.01 41.80
CA LYS A 5 -45.64 -24.77 42.46
C LYS A 5 -44.55 -23.90 41.78
N LEU A 6 -45.05 -22.71 41.41
CA LEU A 6 -44.31 -21.45 41.26
C LEU A 6 -43.47 -21.10 42.48
N LYS A 7 -42.26 -20.55 42.29
CA LYS A 7 -41.52 -19.78 43.31
C LYS A 7 -41.28 -18.34 42.81
N LYS A 8 -41.80 -17.47 43.60
CA LYS A 8 -41.74 -16.01 43.84
C LYS A 8 -40.55 -15.25 43.21
N THR A 9 -40.96 -14.24 42.49
CA THR A 9 -40.20 -13.02 42.13
C THR A 9 -39.79 -12.21 43.37
N LYS A 10 -38.50 -11.84 43.46
CA LYS A 10 -37.96 -10.90 44.44
C LYS A 10 -37.94 -9.49 43.82
N LYS A 11 -38.72 -8.57 44.40
CA LYS A 11 -38.71 -7.13 44.09
C LYS A 11 -37.40 -6.53 44.60
N ILE A 12 -36.70 -5.79 43.75
CA ILE A 12 -35.58 -4.91 44.09
C ILE A 12 -36.18 -3.52 44.36
N LYS A 13 -35.86 -2.98 45.53
CA LYS A 13 -36.23 -1.63 45.98
C LYS A 13 -35.42 -0.61 45.23
N VAL A 14 -36.11 0.41 44.74
CA VAL A 14 -35.58 1.70 44.26
C VAL A 14 -35.18 2.50 45.52
N ALA A 15 -33.96 3.04 45.55
CA ALA A 15 -33.51 3.94 46.59
C ALA A 15 -33.81 5.38 46.13
N GLU A 16 -34.37 6.17 47.06
CA GLU A 16 -34.78 7.57 46.93
C GLU A 16 -33.54 8.50 46.84
N GLU A 17 -33.70 9.56 46.08
CA GLU A 17 -32.80 10.71 46.01
C GLU A 17 -32.85 11.54 47.31
N PRO A 18 -31.75 12.14 47.78
CA PRO A 18 -31.82 13.12 48.88
C PRO A 18 -32.07 14.54 48.32
N GLU A 19 -32.95 15.23 49.02
CA GLU A 19 -33.41 16.60 48.84
C GLU A 19 -32.29 17.64 48.99
N VAL A 20 -32.44 18.69 48.19
CA VAL A 20 -31.67 19.95 48.25
C VAL A 20 -32.22 20.82 49.37
N ILE A 21 -31.40 21.26 50.30
CA ILE A 21 -31.72 22.36 51.21
C ILE A 21 -30.52 23.36 51.25
N GLY A 22 -30.85 24.64 51.10
CA GLY A 22 -30.12 25.72 51.72
C GLY A 22 -29.60 26.81 50.80
N GLU A 23 -30.44 27.82 50.59
CA GLU A 23 -30.05 29.18 50.22
C GLU A 23 -29.16 29.77 51.29
N ILE A 24 -28.05 30.41 50.92
CA ILE A 24 -27.39 31.43 51.70
C ILE A 24 -27.19 32.66 50.79
N GLU A 25 -28.05 33.63 50.97
CA GLU A 25 -27.79 35.02 50.62
C GLU A 25 -26.80 35.58 51.62
N ASP A 26 -25.67 36.12 51.16
CA ASP A 26 -24.94 37.14 51.91
C ASP A 26 -24.27 38.13 50.95
N LEU A 27 -24.74 39.31 51.06
CA LEU A 27 -24.35 40.64 50.67
C LEU A 27 -22.83 40.84 50.39
N VAL A 28 -22.52 41.26 49.17
CA VAL A 28 -21.25 41.98 48.89
C VAL A 28 -21.59 43.32 48.27
N ASP A 29 -21.08 44.37 48.89
CA ASP A 29 -21.16 45.79 48.64
C ASP A 29 -20.60 46.14 47.25
N PRO A 30 -21.29 46.98 46.41
CA PRO A 30 -20.89 47.24 45.02
C PRO A 30 -19.85 48.33 44.81
N ASP A 31 -19.16 48.85 45.82
CA ASP A 31 -18.31 50.07 45.71
C ASP A 31 -16.80 49.89 45.87
N GLN A 32 -16.24 48.71 45.61
CA GLN A 32 -14.78 48.56 45.49
C GLN A 32 -14.37 47.65 44.34
N ALA A 33 -14.55 48.16 43.11
CA ALA A 33 -13.88 47.58 41.92
C ALA A 33 -12.95 48.63 41.32
N GLU A 34 -11.76 48.77 41.90
CA GLU A 34 -10.66 49.51 41.31
C GLU A 34 -9.90 48.61 40.34
N SER A 35 -10.04 48.91 39.07
CA SER A 35 -9.11 48.77 37.94
C SER A 35 -7.97 47.75 38.11
N ALA A 36 -8.17 46.53 37.59
CA ALA A 36 -7.09 45.74 37.02
C ALA A 36 -7.40 45.49 35.54
N ALA A 37 -6.74 46.20 34.66
CA ALA A 37 -6.83 46.01 33.21
C ALA A 37 -6.29 44.61 32.87
N GLU A 38 -7.11 43.81 32.20
CA GLU A 38 -6.64 42.60 31.51
C GLU A 38 -5.62 42.98 30.44
N PRO A 39 -4.50 42.29 30.31
CA PRO A 39 -3.61 42.52 29.19
C PRO A 39 -4.28 42.09 27.88
N GLU A 40 -4.34 43.01 26.91
CA GLU A 40 -4.75 42.70 25.52
C GLU A 40 -3.91 41.53 24.96
N PRO A 41 -4.50 40.63 24.19
CA PRO A 41 -3.74 39.58 23.54
C PRO A 41 -2.76 40.19 22.55
N GLU A 42 -1.47 39.95 22.77
CA GLU A 42 -0.40 40.36 21.86
C GLU A 42 -0.67 39.73 20.49
N THR A 43 -0.86 40.57 19.47
CA THR A 43 -0.86 40.14 18.07
C THR A 43 0.52 39.57 17.75
N PRO A 44 0.64 38.35 17.23
CA PRO A 44 1.95 37.80 16.84
C PRO A 44 2.58 38.71 15.77
N GLU A 45 3.81 39.18 16.02
CA GLU A 45 4.60 39.93 15.03
C GLU A 45 4.72 39.08 13.72
N PRO A 46 4.67 39.74 12.56
CA PRO A 46 4.89 39.03 11.29
C PRO A 46 6.32 38.50 11.26
N VAL A 47 6.45 37.16 11.04
CA VAL A 47 7.74 36.51 10.89
C VAL A 47 8.48 37.16 9.72
N ARG A 48 9.59 37.83 9.97
CA ARG A 48 10.49 38.35 8.94
C ARG A 48 11.15 37.19 8.20
N LEU A 49 10.84 37.09 6.92
CA LEU A 49 11.34 36.06 5.99
C LEU A 49 12.79 36.29 5.48
N ASP A 50 13.54 37.17 6.09
CA ASP A 50 14.86 37.63 5.63
C ASP A 50 16.04 37.20 6.53
N GLN A 51 15.83 36.27 7.44
CA GLN A 51 16.97 35.59 8.06
C GLN A 51 17.37 34.37 7.22
N PRO A 52 18.63 34.28 6.74
CA PRO A 52 19.09 33.08 6.06
C PRO A 52 19.01 31.91 7.05
N ILE A 53 18.28 30.86 6.66
CA ILE A 53 18.29 29.59 7.36
C ILE A 53 19.75 29.23 7.58
N ALA A 54 20.17 29.10 8.84
CA ALA A 54 21.52 28.73 9.19
C ALA A 54 21.88 27.49 8.33
N ALA A 55 22.84 27.68 7.45
CA ALA A 55 23.31 26.64 6.56
C ALA A 55 23.68 25.44 7.43
N TYR A 56 22.91 24.37 7.33
CA TYR A 56 23.27 23.07 7.87
C TYR A 56 24.68 22.79 7.33
N LYS A 57 25.66 22.78 8.22
CA LYS A 57 27.04 22.44 7.86
C LYS A 57 26.96 21.10 7.16
N ARG A 58 27.10 21.10 5.85
CA ARG A 58 27.26 19.90 5.04
C ARG A 58 28.52 19.25 5.60
N GLU A 59 28.37 18.13 6.32
CA GLU A 59 29.52 17.30 6.64
C GLU A 59 30.16 16.97 5.29
N GLU A 60 31.46 17.22 5.21
CA GLU A 60 32.23 16.95 4.00
C GLU A 60 32.00 15.49 3.61
N PRO A 61 31.90 15.18 2.29
CA PRO A 61 31.80 13.80 1.85
C PRO A 61 32.98 13.04 2.43
N LEU A 62 32.72 11.98 3.20
CA LEU A 62 33.73 11.06 3.68
C LEU A 62 34.60 10.66 2.47
N ASP A 63 35.87 10.99 2.55
CA ASP A 63 36.88 10.70 1.53
C ASP A 63 36.86 9.19 1.25
N ASN A 64 36.40 8.84 0.05
CA ASN A 64 36.27 7.46 -0.43
C ASN A 64 37.63 6.73 -0.57
N ASN A 65 38.73 7.38 -0.19
CA ASN A 65 40.08 6.80 -0.34
C ASN A 65 40.53 5.92 0.83
N ASN A 66 39.73 5.79 1.91
CA ASN A 66 40.14 4.99 3.09
C ASN A 66 39.40 3.65 3.21
N PHE A 67 38.63 3.21 2.21
CA PHE A 67 37.97 1.89 2.22
C PHE A 67 38.84 0.75 1.64
N ASN A 68 40.12 0.98 1.36
CA ASN A 68 41.01 0.01 0.73
C ASN A 68 41.95 -0.68 1.70
N GLN A 69 41.56 -1.08 2.92
CA GLN A 69 42.29 -2.07 3.70
C GLN A 69 41.37 -2.91 4.59
N VAL A 70 40.33 -3.51 4.03
CA VAL A 70 39.81 -4.76 4.55
C VAL A 70 40.36 -5.85 3.65
N ASN A 71 41.36 -6.58 4.15
CA ASN A 71 41.92 -7.78 3.51
C ASN A 71 40.78 -8.78 3.29
N MET A 72 40.14 -8.71 2.12
CA MET A 72 39.36 -9.84 1.63
C MET A 72 40.34 -10.98 1.33
N PRO A 73 40.12 -12.18 1.84
CA PRO A 73 40.93 -13.32 1.41
C PRO A 73 40.70 -13.46 -0.10
N SER A 74 41.79 -13.29 -0.88
CA SER A 74 41.75 -13.57 -2.30
C SER A 74 41.24 -14.98 -2.47
N SER A 75 40.09 -15.17 -3.12
CA SER A 75 39.56 -16.46 -3.55
C SER A 75 40.54 -17.03 -4.59
N LYS A 76 41.61 -17.64 -4.11
CA LYS A 76 42.46 -18.45 -4.95
C LYS A 76 41.61 -19.62 -5.44
N LEU A 77 41.38 -19.67 -6.75
CA LEU A 77 40.77 -20.84 -7.38
C LEU A 77 41.41 -22.12 -6.79
N PRO A 78 40.63 -23.14 -6.42
CA PRO A 78 41.13 -24.37 -5.87
C PRO A 78 42.31 -24.93 -6.72
N GLU A 79 43.35 -25.35 -6.08
CA GLU A 79 44.62 -25.75 -6.73
C GLU A 79 44.43 -26.86 -7.77
N TRP A 80 43.42 -27.72 -7.59
CA TRP A 80 43.04 -28.75 -8.54
C TRP A 80 42.51 -28.20 -9.87
N LEU A 81 41.78 -27.06 -9.88
CA LEU A 81 41.31 -26.36 -11.08
C LEU A 81 42.49 -25.78 -11.87
N ARG A 82 43.52 -25.33 -11.17
CA ARG A 82 44.73 -24.77 -11.79
C ARG A 82 45.61 -25.84 -12.40
N LYS A 83 45.67 -27.04 -11.81
CA LYS A 83 46.44 -28.21 -12.32
C LYS A 83 45.76 -28.89 -13.48
N ASN A 84 44.44 -28.84 -13.60
CA ASN A 84 43.65 -29.57 -14.60
C ASN A 84 43.04 -28.70 -15.69
N LYS A 85 43.56 -27.50 -15.93
CA LYS A 85 43.03 -26.56 -16.96
C LYS A 85 42.84 -27.21 -18.34
N THR A 86 43.80 -28.02 -18.77
CA THR A 86 43.77 -28.74 -20.05
C THR A 86 42.62 -29.75 -20.13
N ILE A 87 42.36 -30.46 -19.04
CA ILE A 87 41.27 -31.45 -18.98
C ILE A 87 39.92 -30.73 -18.99
N ILE A 88 39.76 -29.62 -18.28
CA ILE A 88 38.51 -28.85 -18.24
C ILE A 88 38.20 -28.26 -19.62
N ILE A 89 39.23 -27.70 -20.29
CA ILE A 89 39.07 -27.17 -21.67
C ILE A 89 38.64 -28.28 -22.63
N ALA A 90 39.27 -29.48 -22.52
CA ALA A 90 38.91 -30.61 -23.37
C ALA A 90 37.48 -31.11 -23.14
N VAL A 91 36.97 -31.12 -21.90
CA VAL A 91 35.61 -31.50 -21.57
C VAL A 91 34.59 -30.44 -22.11
N VAL A 92 34.89 -29.16 -21.98
CA VAL A 92 34.03 -28.09 -22.52
C VAL A 92 33.95 -28.17 -24.04
N ILE A 93 35.07 -28.39 -24.73
CA ILE A 93 35.10 -28.58 -26.18
C ILE A 93 34.33 -29.84 -26.58
N GLY A 94 34.46 -30.93 -25.84
CA GLY A 94 33.72 -32.18 -26.07
C GLY A 94 32.19 -32.00 -25.95
N VAL A 95 31.71 -31.22 -24.98
CA VAL A 95 30.29 -30.91 -24.79
C VAL A 95 29.78 -30.04 -25.92
N ILE A 96 30.57 -29.06 -26.39
CA ILE A 96 30.18 -28.19 -27.52
C ILE A 96 30.09 -29.01 -28.82
N ILE A 97 31.09 -29.88 -29.09
CA ILE A 97 31.07 -30.72 -30.30
C ILE A 97 29.92 -31.73 -30.22
N GLY A 98 29.70 -32.36 -29.06
CA GLY A 98 28.54 -33.24 -28.83
C GLY A 98 27.22 -32.56 -29.05
N GLY A 99 27.04 -31.33 -28.57
CA GLY A 99 25.85 -30.51 -28.78
C GLY A 99 25.63 -30.17 -30.26
N LEU A 100 26.68 -29.85 -31.00
CA LEU A 100 26.60 -29.55 -32.45
C LEU A 100 26.26 -30.80 -33.29
N VAL A 101 26.79 -31.96 -32.90
CA VAL A 101 26.47 -33.23 -33.56
C VAL A 101 25.03 -33.63 -33.28
N LEU A 102 24.57 -33.51 -32.04
CA LEU A 102 23.19 -33.76 -31.65
C LEU A 102 22.21 -32.81 -32.38
N TRP A 103 22.56 -31.53 -32.51
CA TRP A 103 21.77 -30.58 -33.30
C TRP A 103 21.71 -30.92 -34.79
N LYS A 104 22.81 -31.39 -35.41
CA LYS A 104 22.81 -31.89 -36.79
C LYS A 104 21.98 -33.15 -36.99
N VAL A 105 22.01 -34.07 -36.02
CA VAL A 105 21.27 -35.33 -36.12
C VAL A 105 19.78 -35.14 -35.88
N LEU A 106 19.39 -34.28 -34.95
CA LEU A 106 18.00 -33.97 -34.64
C LEU A 106 17.39 -32.90 -35.57
N GLY A 107 18.23 -32.03 -36.20
CA GLY A 107 17.78 -30.98 -37.13
C GLY A 107 17.54 -31.44 -38.57
N SER A 108 17.80 -32.69 -38.91
CA SER A 108 17.67 -33.19 -40.32
C SER A 108 16.36 -33.91 -40.62
N LYS A 109 15.25 -33.60 -39.94
CA LYS A 109 13.94 -33.94 -40.44
C LYS A 109 13.44 -32.84 -41.37
N LYS A 110 13.60 -33.06 -42.69
CA LYS A 110 12.97 -32.25 -43.75
C LYS A 110 11.47 -32.26 -43.50
N ILE A 111 10.91 -31.10 -43.15
CA ILE A 111 9.48 -30.85 -43.24
C ILE A 111 9.14 -30.79 -44.73
N GLY A 112 8.43 -31.80 -45.23
CA GLY A 112 7.91 -31.81 -46.57
C GLY A 112 6.98 -30.62 -46.76
N SER A 113 7.11 -29.97 -47.92
CA SER A 113 6.22 -28.90 -48.36
C SER A 113 4.78 -29.44 -48.45
N VAL A 114 3.93 -28.99 -47.53
CA VAL A 114 2.47 -29.10 -47.68
C VAL A 114 2.01 -27.80 -48.28
N SER A 115 1.99 -27.78 -49.61
CA SER A 115 1.28 -26.78 -50.37
C SER A 115 -0.20 -27.20 -50.44
N SER A 116 -1.06 -26.21 -50.23
CA SER A 116 -2.51 -26.25 -50.47
C SER A 116 -3.35 -27.14 -49.53
N LEU A 117 -3.77 -26.58 -48.42
CA LEU A 117 -5.13 -26.65 -47.89
C LEU A 117 -5.26 -25.56 -46.81
N LEU A 118 -5.59 -24.36 -47.23
CA LEU A 118 -6.17 -23.34 -46.35
C LEU A 118 -7.57 -23.82 -45.98
N PRO A 119 -7.84 -24.16 -44.73
CA PRO A 119 -9.21 -24.22 -44.29
C PRO A 119 -9.70 -22.77 -44.25
N SER A 120 -10.80 -22.50 -44.92
CA SER A 120 -11.62 -21.29 -44.76
C SER A 120 -11.76 -20.98 -43.30
N SER A 121 -11.49 -19.71 -42.94
CA SER A 121 -11.73 -19.15 -41.63
C SER A 121 -13.07 -19.67 -41.09
N PRO A 122 -13.11 -20.22 -39.88
CA PRO A 122 -14.39 -20.45 -39.25
C PRO A 122 -14.97 -19.06 -38.97
N SER A 123 -16.12 -18.77 -39.60
CA SER A 123 -16.99 -17.71 -39.16
C SER A 123 -17.18 -17.91 -37.66
N ILE A 124 -16.73 -16.94 -36.88
CA ILE A 124 -16.98 -16.89 -35.44
C ILE A 124 -18.49 -16.82 -35.30
N SER A 125 -19.09 -17.95 -34.96
CA SER A 125 -20.47 -18.04 -34.52
C SER A 125 -20.50 -17.28 -33.17
N GLU A 126 -21.13 -16.11 -33.16
CA GLU A 126 -21.45 -15.32 -31.95
C GLU A 126 -22.50 -16.03 -31.09
N ASN A 127 -22.27 -17.27 -30.71
CA ASN A 127 -23.11 -17.97 -29.75
C ASN A 127 -22.30 -19.02 -28.98
N SER A 128 -21.23 -18.57 -28.29
CA SER A 128 -20.84 -19.21 -27.06
C SER A 128 -21.80 -18.68 -25.98
N PRO A 129 -22.49 -19.57 -25.24
CA PRO A 129 -23.24 -19.11 -24.06
C PRO A 129 -22.23 -18.48 -23.10
N GLN A 130 -22.20 -17.16 -23.01
CA GLN A 130 -21.55 -16.48 -21.93
C GLN A 130 -22.25 -16.99 -20.68
N THR A 131 -21.56 -17.80 -19.89
CA THR A 131 -21.99 -18.10 -18.53
C THR A 131 -22.32 -16.77 -17.88
N PRO A 132 -23.55 -16.55 -17.37
CA PRO A 132 -23.89 -15.29 -16.74
C PRO A 132 -22.82 -14.99 -15.70
N LEU A 133 -22.14 -13.84 -15.82
CA LEU A 133 -21.23 -13.38 -14.79
C LEU A 133 -22.01 -13.40 -13.49
N ASN A 134 -21.56 -14.19 -12.51
CA ASN A 134 -22.19 -14.19 -11.19
C ASN A 134 -21.91 -12.85 -10.53
N THR A 135 -22.83 -11.90 -10.72
CA THR A 135 -22.73 -10.54 -10.20
C THR A 135 -22.72 -10.48 -8.66
N ASP A 136 -23.01 -11.58 -7.99
CA ASP A 136 -23.05 -11.68 -6.52
C ASP A 136 -21.67 -11.92 -5.89
N LYS A 137 -20.66 -12.27 -6.71
CA LYS A 137 -19.29 -12.54 -6.27
C LYS A 137 -18.32 -11.56 -6.89
N VAL A 138 -18.32 -10.33 -6.39
CA VAL A 138 -17.41 -9.28 -6.82
C VAL A 138 -16.50 -8.83 -5.68
N SER A 139 -15.27 -8.46 -6.02
CA SER A 139 -14.34 -7.86 -5.08
C SER A 139 -14.88 -6.55 -4.53
N PHE A 140 -14.88 -6.40 -3.23
CA PHE A 140 -15.24 -5.16 -2.56
C PHE A 140 -14.20 -4.03 -2.74
N LEU A 141 -12.99 -4.37 -3.23
CA LEU A 141 -11.97 -3.38 -3.59
C LEU A 141 -12.02 -3.03 -5.08
N THR A 142 -11.97 -4.04 -5.95
CA THR A 142 -11.82 -3.82 -7.39
C THR A 142 -13.12 -3.83 -8.19
N GLY A 143 -14.25 -4.28 -7.62
CA GLY A 143 -15.50 -4.44 -8.36
C GLY A 143 -15.48 -5.53 -9.44
N LEU A 144 -14.37 -6.26 -9.59
CA LEU A 144 -14.23 -7.36 -10.54
C LEU A 144 -14.82 -8.66 -9.99
N PRO A 145 -15.32 -9.57 -10.85
CA PRO A 145 -15.69 -10.91 -10.45
C PRO A 145 -14.54 -11.62 -9.72
N CYS A 146 -14.83 -12.23 -8.57
CA CYS A 146 -13.81 -12.76 -7.68
C CYS A 146 -14.38 -13.91 -6.86
N ASP A 147 -13.88 -15.13 -7.06
CA ASP A 147 -14.30 -16.29 -6.26
C ASP A 147 -13.95 -16.14 -4.77
N ASN A 148 -12.91 -15.37 -4.50
CA ASN A 148 -12.40 -15.11 -3.15
C ASN A 148 -12.98 -13.83 -2.52
N TYR A 149 -14.06 -13.29 -3.05
CA TYR A 149 -14.65 -11.98 -2.71
C TYR A 149 -14.89 -11.76 -1.22
N ASN A 150 -15.10 -12.82 -0.44
CA ASN A 150 -15.37 -12.75 1.01
C ASN A 150 -14.11 -12.91 1.88
N ARG A 151 -12.92 -12.96 1.30
CA ARG A 151 -11.68 -12.97 2.08
C ARG A 151 -11.43 -11.64 2.73
N ARG A 152 -10.99 -11.64 3.99
CA ARG A 152 -10.43 -10.46 4.62
C ARG A 152 -9.17 -10.02 3.90
N ALA A 153 -9.05 -8.74 3.63
CA ALA A 153 -7.87 -8.20 2.97
C ALA A 153 -6.60 -8.43 3.80
N ILE A 154 -5.49 -8.75 3.13
CA ILE A 154 -4.15 -8.72 3.71
C ILE A 154 -3.43 -7.54 3.10
N ALA A 155 -3.02 -6.58 3.93
CA ALA A 155 -2.21 -5.43 3.57
C ALA A 155 -0.74 -5.75 3.83
N VAL A 156 0.11 -5.68 2.81
CA VAL A 156 1.55 -5.99 2.90
C VAL A 156 2.37 -4.73 2.72
N MET A 157 3.28 -4.47 3.66
CA MET A 157 4.20 -3.34 3.58
C MET A 157 5.37 -3.64 2.66
N GLU A 158 5.53 -2.86 1.59
CA GLU A 158 6.58 -3.05 0.59
C GLU A 158 7.51 -1.84 0.49
N ALA A 159 8.78 -2.11 0.17
CA ALA A 159 9.80 -1.08 0.00
C ALA A 159 9.59 -0.29 -1.29
N ALA A 160 10.04 0.97 -1.30
CA ALA A 160 10.09 1.79 -2.51
C ALA A 160 11.52 2.10 -2.97
N ASP A 161 12.52 1.62 -2.26
CA ASP A 161 13.92 1.91 -2.55
C ASP A 161 14.33 1.45 -3.96
N VAL A 162 15.23 2.19 -4.60
CA VAL A 162 15.71 1.88 -5.96
C VAL A 162 16.34 0.49 -6.05
N SER A 163 17.02 0.06 -4.95
CA SER A 163 17.71 -1.24 -4.86
C SER A 163 16.77 -2.44 -4.94
N VAL A 164 15.50 -2.26 -4.60
CA VAL A 164 14.52 -3.37 -4.58
C VAL A 164 13.69 -3.50 -5.83
N ARG A 165 13.72 -2.47 -6.70
CA ARG A 165 12.89 -2.46 -7.92
C ARG A 165 13.40 -3.45 -8.97
N PRO A 166 12.50 -4.14 -9.67
CA PRO A 166 11.06 -4.18 -9.52
C PRO A 166 10.62 -4.97 -8.27
N LEU A 167 9.40 -4.68 -7.75
CA LEU A 167 8.79 -5.44 -6.67
C LEU A 167 8.13 -6.73 -7.19
N SER A 168 7.79 -7.64 -6.29
CA SER A 168 7.04 -8.86 -6.60
C SER A 168 5.64 -8.78 -6.03
N GLY A 169 4.64 -9.20 -6.80
CA GLY A 169 3.24 -9.31 -6.39
C GLY A 169 2.41 -8.05 -6.61
N THR A 170 3.03 -6.89 -6.87
CA THR A 170 2.34 -5.59 -6.96
C THR A 170 1.32 -5.51 -8.10
N SER A 171 1.57 -6.21 -9.22
CA SER A 171 0.63 -6.27 -10.35
C SER A 171 -0.65 -7.05 -10.03
N GLU A 172 -0.59 -7.91 -9.01
CA GLU A 172 -1.70 -8.76 -8.58
C GLU A 172 -2.44 -8.18 -7.37
N ALA A 173 -1.98 -7.05 -6.81
CA ALA A 173 -2.67 -6.37 -5.72
C ALA A 173 -4.04 -5.83 -6.18
N ASP A 174 -5.04 -5.89 -5.30
CA ASP A 174 -6.37 -5.30 -5.55
C ASP A 174 -6.33 -3.78 -5.38
N LEU A 175 -5.57 -3.30 -4.39
CA LEU A 175 -5.37 -1.88 -4.11
C LEU A 175 -3.95 -1.66 -3.59
N VAL A 176 -3.33 -0.52 -3.95
CA VAL A 176 -2.02 -0.12 -3.43
C VAL A 176 -2.09 1.33 -2.94
N ILE A 177 -1.50 1.59 -1.78
CA ILE A 177 -1.30 2.94 -1.24
C ILE A 177 0.20 3.21 -1.21
N GLU A 178 0.64 4.32 -1.83
CA GLU A 178 2.00 4.83 -1.70
C GLU A 178 1.99 6.17 -1.00
N MET A 179 2.84 6.34 0.03
CA MET A 179 3.00 7.61 0.73
C MET A 179 4.41 7.77 1.28
N PRO A 180 4.82 9.00 1.68
CA PRO A 180 6.11 9.23 2.32
C PRO A 180 6.26 8.39 3.59
N ALA A 181 7.38 7.68 3.71
CA ALA A 181 7.85 7.04 4.93
C ALA A 181 8.89 7.90 5.66
N ILE A 182 9.39 8.92 4.98
CA ILE A 182 10.22 10.02 5.47
C ILE A 182 9.74 11.28 4.75
N THR A 183 9.46 12.34 5.48
CA THR A 183 9.00 13.63 4.94
C THR A 183 9.91 14.11 3.80
N ALA A 184 9.30 14.47 2.67
CA ALA A 184 9.96 14.93 1.44
C ALA A 184 11.09 14.02 0.93
N SER A 185 11.00 12.70 1.17
CA SER A 185 12.05 11.74 0.83
C SER A 185 11.48 10.39 0.40
N ILE A 186 11.89 9.32 1.07
CA ILE A 186 11.55 7.93 0.74
C ILE A 186 10.05 7.68 0.88
N THR A 187 9.45 7.06 -0.11
CA THR A 187 8.08 6.52 -0.03
C THR A 187 8.08 5.05 0.43
N ARG A 188 6.90 4.54 0.70
CA ARG A 188 6.63 3.12 0.97
C ARG A 188 5.26 2.75 0.44
N LEU A 189 5.12 1.48 0.06
CA LEU A 189 3.86 0.96 -0.44
C LEU A 189 3.20 0.08 0.61
N MET A 190 1.87 0.07 0.59
CA MET A 190 1.03 -0.89 1.27
C MET A 190 0.08 -1.51 0.24
N ALA A 191 0.32 -2.76 -0.12
CA ALA A 191 -0.44 -3.47 -1.14
C ALA A 191 -1.47 -4.40 -0.51
N PHE A 192 -2.72 -4.35 -0.97
CA PHE A 192 -3.85 -5.11 -0.44
C PHE A 192 -4.20 -6.25 -1.39
N TYR A 193 -4.36 -7.43 -0.83
CA TYR A 193 -4.68 -8.66 -1.56
C TYR A 193 -5.94 -9.30 -1.02
N VAL A 194 -6.89 -9.57 -1.91
CA VAL A 194 -8.17 -10.25 -1.65
C VAL A 194 -8.38 -11.36 -2.67
N CYS A 195 -8.44 -11.01 -3.95
CA CYS A 195 -8.86 -11.90 -5.02
C CYS A 195 -7.73 -12.77 -5.52
N ASN A 196 -6.57 -12.18 -5.73
CA ASN A 196 -5.39 -12.90 -6.19
C ASN A 196 -4.62 -13.53 -5.02
N SER A 197 -3.79 -14.51 -5.36
CA SER A 197 -2.96 -15.22 -4.38
C SER A 197 -1.52 -15.31 -4.90
N PRO A 198 -0.79 -14.17 -4.98
CA PRO A 198 0.57 -14.16 -5.50
C PRO A 198 1.47 -15.10 -4.70
N LYS A 199 2.29 -15.85 -5.43
CA LYS A 199 3.23 -16.82 -4.85
C LYS A 199 4.45 -16.15 -4.24
N GLU A 200 4.68 -14.90 -4.60
CA GLU A 200 5.76 -14.06 -4.09
C GLU A 200 5.30 -12.62 -3.99
N ILE A 201 5.49 -12.03 -2.81
CA ILE A 201 5.20 -10.61 -2.50
C ILE A 201 6.44 -10.02 -1.83
N GLY A 202 6.87 -8.85 -2.25
CA GLY A 202 7.98 -8.14 -1.62
C GLY A 202 8.88 -7.39 -2.61
N SER A 203 9.87 -6.70 -2.12
CA SER A 203 10.54 -6.74 -0.81
C SER A 203 9.67 -6.16 0.31
N ILE A 204 9.50 -6.92 1.40
CA ILE A 204 8.72 -6.48 2.55
C ILE A 204 9.56 -5.58 3.45
N ARG A 205 8.91 -4.56 4.00
CA ARG A 205 9.56 -3.57 4.85
C ARG A 205 8.75 -3.25 6.11
N SER A 206 9.37 -2.44 6.95
CA SER A 206 8.82 -1.99 8.21
C SER A 206 7.56 -1.13 8.03
N THR A 207 6.56 -1.35 8.88
CA THR A 207 5.39 -0.49 8.93
C THR A 207 5.67 0.86 9.60
N ARG A 208 4.78 1.83 9.37
CA ARG A 208 4.71 3.12 10.05
C ARG A 208 3.32 3.26 10.64
N HIS A 209 3.17 4.09 11.65
CA HIS A 209 1.90 4.23 12.38
C HIS A 209 0.75 4.71 11.49
N ASP A 210 1.02 5.57 10.52
CA ASP A 210 0.02 6.09 9.59
C ASP A 210 -0.61 5.02 8.69
N TYR A 211 0.17 3.99 8.31
CA TYR A 211 -0.35 2.85 7.55
C TYR A 211 -1.31 1.99 8.38
N ILE A 212 -1.11 1.94 9.70
CA ILE A 212 -1.95 1.13 10.59
C ILE A 212 -3.38 1.65 10.59
N THR A 213 -3.58 2.97 10.66
CA THR A 213 -4.93 3.55 10.63
C THR A 213 -5.63 3.34 9.28
N LEU A 214 -4.86 3.36 8.17
CA LEU A 214 -5.39 3.04 6.84
C LEU A 214 -5.78 1.56 6.72
N ALA A 215 -4.92 0.63 7.18
CA ALA A 215 -5.22 -0.80 7.20
C ALA A 215 -6.45 -1.12 8.07
N LYS A 216 -6.57 -0.47 9.24
CA LYS A 216 -7.72 -0.61 10.12
C LYS A 216 -9.02 -0.16 9.47
N GLY A 217 -9.00 0.99 8.78
CA GLY A 217 -10.16 1.52 8.06
C GLY A 217 -10.63 0.66 6.89
N MET A 218 -9.82 -0.29 6.45
CA MET A 218 -10.16 -1.30 5.43
C MET A 218 -10.35 -2.71 6.01
N ASP A 219 -10.47 -2.84 7.34
CA ASP A 219 -10.59 -4.14 8.03
C ASP A 219 -9.48 -5.13 7.65
N ALA A 220 -8.30 -4.67 7.26
CA ALA A 220 -7.23 -5.54 6.78
C ALA A 220 -6.43 -6.18 7.93
N MET A 221 -5.78 -7.30 7.64
CA MET A 221 -4.66 -7.83 8.40
C MET A 221 -3.39 -7.19 7.86
N LEU A 222 -2.46 -6.76 8.73
CA LEU A 222 -1.25 -6.04 8.33
C LEU A 222 -0.02 -6.94 8.38
N ALA A 223 0.61 -7.19 7.23
CA ALA A 223 1.85 -7.94 7.11
C ALA A 223 3.04 -7.01 6.88
N HIS A 224 4.08 -7.16 7.70
CA HIS A 224 5.25 -6.29 7.67
C HIS A 224 6.50 -6.96 8.25
N TRP A 225 7.65 -6.33 8.08
CA TRP A 225 8.91 -6.80 8.67
C TRP A 225 9.44 -5.76 9.65
N GLY A 226 9.01 -5.84 10.91
CA GLY A 226 9.27 -4.83 11.93
C GLY A 226 8.60 -3.49 11.64
N GLY A 227 8.94 -2.45 12.38
CA GLY A 227 8.31 -1.13 12.27
C GLY A 227 9.10 -0.01 12.94
N SER A 228 8.63 1.24 12.81
CA SER A 228 9.04 2.30 13.72
C SER A 228 8.58 1.96 15.13
N HIS A 229 9.27 2.47 16.15
CA HIS A 229 8.82 2.25 17.52
C HIS A 229 7.40 2.77 17.76
N PHE A 230 7.00 3.90 17.11
CA PHE A 230 5.63 4.41 17.12
C PHE A 230 4.62 3.37 16.62
N ALA A 231 4.92 2.73 15.47
CA ALA A 231 4.06 1.70 14.90
C ALA A 231 4.01 0.44 15.78
N LEU A 232 5.16 -0.03 16.26
CA LEU A 232 5.24 -1.21 17.11
C LEU A 232 4.54 -1.02 18.46
N ASP A 233 4.62 0.19 19.04
CA ASP A 233 3.90 0.53 20.26
C ASP A 233 2.38 0.52 20.04
N MET A 234 1.90 1.03 18.90
CA MET A 234 0.49 0.93 18.52
C MET A 234 0.04 -0.51 18.34
N LEU A 235 0.85 -1.36 17.72
CA LEU A 235 0.54 -2.77 17.45
C LEU A 235 0.55 -3.66 18.72
N LYS A 236 1.21 -3.23 19.81
CA LYS A 236 1.09 -3.90 21.11
C LYS A 236 -0.36 -3.98 21.63
N ASN A 237 -1.20 -3.03 21.21
CA ASN A 237 -2.63 -3.09 21.48
C ASN A 237 -3.30 -4.05 20.48
N LYS A 238 -3.66 -5.24 20.91
CA LYS A 238 -4.29 -6.30 20.11
C LYS A 238 -5.60 -5.89 19.40
N ASN A 239 -6.22 -4.78 19.81
CA ASN A 239 -7.44 -4.26 19.18
C ASN A 239 -7.14 -3.29 18.02
N THR A 240 -5.87 -3.09 17.68
CA THR A 240 -5.46 -2.18 16.61
C THR A 240 -5.79 -2.75 15.24
N VAL A 241 -5.00 -3.69 14.78
CA VAL A 241 -5.20 -4.51 13.56
C VAL A 241 -4.63 -5.91 13.84
N PRO A 242 -5.08 -6.96 13.16
CA PRO A 242 -4.40 -8.25 13.19
C PRO A 242 -3.02 -8.11 12.59
N ASP A 243 -2.01 -8.43 13.38
CA ASP A 243 -0.60 -8.18 13.13
C ASP A 243 0.13 -9.43 12.66
N LEU A 244 0.70 -9.38 11.46
CA LEU A 244 1.52 -10.43 10.83
C LEU A 244 2.97 -9.93 10.72
N ASP A 245 3.63 -9.69 11.84
CA ASP A 245 5.03 -9.25 11.87
C ASP A 245 6.00 -10.42 11.65
N ALA A 246 6.83 -10.32 10.61
CA ALA A 246 7.90 -11.29 10.32
C ALA A 246 8.92 -11.43 11.45
N MET A 247 9.07 -10.42 12.32
CA MET A 247 9.97 -10.45 13.47
C MET A 247 9.38 -11.22 14.64
N ALA A 248 8.04 -11.17 14.81
CA ALA A 248 7.33 -11.84 15.90
C ALA A 248 6.81 -13.23 15.48
N ASN A 249 6.49 -13.42 14.20
CA ASN A 249 5.90 -14.63 13.64
C ASN A 249 6.78 -15.18 12.50
N PRO A 250 8.02 -15.60 12.77
CA PRO A 250 9.00 -15.93 11.74
C PRO A 250 8.70 -17.22 10.98
N GLY A 251 7.63 -17.94 11.29
CA GLY A 251 7.29 -19.22 10.67
C GLY A 251 7.44 -19.26 9.15
N SER A 252 6.85 -20.23 8.49
CA SER A 252 6.96 -20.42 7.03
C SER A 252 6.25 -19.34 6.18
N ALA A 253 5.59 -18.35 6.82
CA ALA A 253 4.91 -17.27 6.13
C ALA A 253 5.89 -16.29 5.46
N PHE A 254 7.06 -16.07 6.07
CA PHE A 254 8.07 -15.14 5.58
C PHE A 254 9.36 -15.87 5.28
N PHE A 255 10.05 -15.45 4.24
CA PHE A 255 11.32 -16.03 3.82
C PHE A 255 12.29 -14.97 3.30
N ARG A 256 13.56 -15.33 3.21
CA ARG A 256 14.59 -14.47 2.61
C ARG A 256 15.01 -15.04 1.27
N LYS A 257 15.13 -14.16 0.27
CA LYS A 257 15.61 -14.53 -1.06
C LYS A 257 17.13 -14.43 -1.11
N ASP A 258 17.77 -15.46 -1.66
CA ASP A 258 19.18 -15.43 -1.99
C ASP A 258 19.46 -14.44 -3.13
N GLY A 259 20.68 -13.88 -3.13
CA GLY A 259 21.12 -12.93 -4.15
C GLY A 259 20.61 -11.50 -3.99
N ILE A 260 19.72 -11.24 -3.03
CA ILE A 260 19.30 -9.90 -2.65
C ILE A 260 19.90 -9.58 -1.28
N PRO A 261 20.65 -8.48 -1.11
CA PRO A 261 21.22 -8.11 0.19
C PRO A 261 20.14 -7.82 1.24
N ALA A 262 20.39 -8.18 2.51
CA ALA A 262 19.58 -7.67 3.61
C ALA A 262 19.76 -6.14 3.73
N PRO A 263 18.72 -5.39 4.11
CA PRO A 263 17.41 -5.83 4.58
C PRO A 263 16.37 -6.04 3.44
N ASP A 264 16.78 -5.96 2.18
CA ASP A 264 15.88 -5.92 1.01
C ASP A 264 15.39 -7.31 0.56
N ASN A 265 15.88 -8.37 1.19
CA ASN A 265 15.63 -9.76 0.81
C ASN A 265 14.45 -10.42 1.53
N GLY A 266 13.59 -9.66 2.21
CA GLY A 266 12.40 -10.17 2.91
C GLY A 266 11.22 -10.33 1.97
N PHE A 267 10.62 -11.52 1.91
CA PHE A 267 9.49 -11.85 1.04
C PHE A 267 8.45 -12.70 1.78
N THR A 268 7.27 -12.79 1.19
CA THR A 268 6.18 -13.66 1.62
C THR A 268 5.41 -14.19 0.41
N SER A 269 4.36 -14.98 0.68
CA SER A 269 3.33 -15.36 -0.30
C SER A 269 1.96 -15.19 0.33
N TYR A 270 0.92 -15.01 -0.49
CA TYR A 270 -0.45 -14.93 0.01
C TYR A 270 -0.82 -16.15 0.86
N ASP A 271 -0.55 -17.36 0.34
CA ASP A 271 -0.87 -18.61 1.04
C ASP A 271 -0.13 -18.75 2.38
N GLY A 272 1.12 -18.23 2.45
CA GLY A 272 1.89 -18.21 3.68
C GLY A 272 1.27 -17.31 4.74
N LEU A 273 0.87 -16.09 4.35
CA LEU A 273 0.20 -15.14 5.23
C LEU A 273 -1.16 -15.63 5.68
N GLN A 274 -1.94 -16.24 4.79
CA GLN A 274 -3.24 -16.84 5.10
C GLN A 274 -3.11 -17.91 6.20
N LYS A 275 -2.15 -18.84 6.03
CA LYS A 275 -1.87 -19.88 7.04
C LYS A 275 -1.43 -19.30 8.38
N ALA A 276 -0.58 -18.28 8.37
CA ALA A 276 -0.16 -17.60 9.59
C ALA A 276 -1.34 -16.95 10.30
N ALA A 277 -2.22 -16.28 9.57
CA ALA A 277 -3.43 -15.69 10.10
C ALA A 277 -4.37 -16.74 10.73
N GLU A 278 -4.54 -17.91 10.08
CA GLU A 278 -5.29 -19.05 10.63
C GLU A 278 -4.69 -19.56 11.95
N GLN A 279 -3.37 -19.73 11.98
CA GLN A 279 -2.65 -20.20 13.18
C GLN A 279 -2.76 -19.23 14.34
N LEU A 280 -2.83 -17.93 14.06
CA LEU A 280 -3.01 -16.87 15.06
C LEU A 280 -4.48 -16.68 15.46
N GLY A 281 -5.41 -17.43 14.85
CA GLY A 281 -6.85 -17.38 15.15
C GLY A 281 -7.51 -16.09 14.64
N PHE A 282 -6.96 -15.42 13.65
CA PHE A 282 -7.55 -14.23 13.06
C PHE A 282 -8.77 -14.56 12.21
N ARG A 283 -9.77 -13.67 12.22
CA ARG A 283 -10.91 -13.76 11.32
C ARG A 283 -10.45 -13.59 9.87
N LEU A 284 -10.85 -14.50 8.99
CA LEU A 284 -10.43 -14.55 7.60
C LEU A 284 -11.47 -14.01 6.62
N THR A 285 -12.69 -13.75 7.10
CA THR A 285 -13.79 -13.22 6.30
C THR A 285 -13.82 -11.70 6.33
N ASN A 286 -14.28 -11.09 5.24
CA ASN A 286 -14.38 -9.66 5.11
C ASN A 286 -15.51 -9.06 5.95
N ASN A 287 -15.28 -7.86 6.54
CA ASN A 287 -16.29 -6.99 7.13
C ASN A 287 -16.21 -5.55 6.60
N PHE A 288 -15.30 -5.28 5.68
CA PHE A 288 -15.20 -3.97 5.04
C PHE A 288 -16.33 -3.79 4.04
N GLU A 289 -17.01 -2.65 4.06
CA GLU A 289 -18.12 -2.36 3.15
C GLU A 289 -17.71 -2.22 1.67
N GLY A 290 -16.42 -2.02 1.42
CA GLY A 290 -15.87 -1.84 0.08
C GLY A 290 -16.00 -0.44 -0.47
N TYR A 291 -15.58 -0.28 -1.73
CA TYR A 291 -15.74 0.92 -2.50
C TYR A 291 -16.88 0.74 -3.51
N PRO A 292 -17.69 1.79 -3.78
CA PRO A 292 -18.71 1.72 -4.82
C PRO A 292 -18.07 1.73 -6.22
N HIS A 293 -18.70 1.02 -7.17
CA HIS A 293 -18.21 0.89 -8.53
C HIS A 293 -19.26 1.36 -9.55
N GLN A 294 -18.80 1.74 -10.73
CA GLN A 294 -19.62 2.10 -11.90
C GLN A 294 -19.06 1.41 -13.15
N ALA A 295 -19.86 1.31 -14.19
CA ALA A 295 -19.38 0.84 -15.49
C ALA A 295 -18.30 1.78 -16.05
N GLU A 296 -17.36 1.22 -16.82
CA GLU A 296 -16.42 2.02 -17.61
C GLU A 296 -17.18 2.92 -18.60
N SER A 297 -16.58 4.08 -18.90
CA SER A 297 -17.12 4.95 -19.94
C SER A 297 -17.01 4.28 -21.33
N ASP A 298 -17.85 4.71 -22.25
CA ASP A 298 -17.77 4.29 -23.65
C ASP A 298 -16.34 4.57 -24.21
N PRO A 299 -15.66 3.58 -24.81
CA PRO A 299 -14.35 3.78 -25.42
C PRO A 299 -14.25 4.99 -26.36
N GLY A 300 -15.33 5.30 -27.09
CA GLY A 300 -15.39 6.45 -28.00
C GLY A 300 -15.41 7.81 -27.28
N SER A 301 -15.72 7.86 -25.99
CA SER A 301 -15.71 9.08 -25.17
C SER A 301 -14.41 9.33 -24.42
N ARG A 302 -13.48 8.38 -24.43
CA ARG A 302 -12.20 8.47 -23.75
C ARG A 302 -11.20 9.31 -24.54
N PRO A 303 -10.29 10.05 -23.88
CA PRO A 303 -9.19 10.72 -24.58
C PRO A 303 -8.26 9.69 -25.22
N LYS A 304 -7.54 10.10 -26.28
CA LYS A 304 -6.62 9.22 -27.02
C LYS A 304 -5.37 8.81 -26.24
N GLY A 305 -5.18 9.37 -25.07
CA GLY A 305 -4.08 9.10 -24.16
C GLY A 305 -3.98 10.17 -23.08
N GLY A 306 -2.88 10.18 -22.35
CA GLY A 306 -2.59 11.19 -21.35
C GLY A 306 -1.41 10.79 -20.47
N ASN A 307 -0.82 11.78 -19.79
CA ASN A 307 0.25 11.56 -18.85
C ASN A 307 -0.09 12.20 -17.50
N LEU A 308 -0.07 11.40 -16.45
CA LEU A 308 -0.20 11.84 -15.07
C LEU A 308 1.19 11.79 -14.42
N ARG A 309 1.67 12.92 -13.90
CA ARG A 309 2.86 13.00 -13.09
C ARG A 309 2.49 13.19 -11.63
N VAL A 310 2.95 12.26 -10.77
CA VAL A 310 2.85 12.29 -9.33
C VAL A 310 4.25 12.58 -8.77
N GLY A 311 4.43 13.74 -8.19
CA GLY A 311 5.74 14.35 -7.95
C GLY A 311 6.29 14.06 -6.56
N PHE A 312 6.33 12.81 -6.11
CA PHE A 312 7.14 12.44 -4.94
C PHE A 312 8.59 12.90 -5.10
N ALA A 313 9.27 13.11 -3.98
CA ALA A 313 10.62 13.64 -3.97
C ALA A 313 11.64 12.74 -4.71
N GLY A 314 12.51 13.36 -5.51
CA GLY A 314 13.66 12.72 -6.14
C GLY A 314 13.29 11.53 -7.02
N VAL A 315 13.91 10.38 -6.76
CA VAL A 315 13.76 9.14 -7.55
C VAL A 315 12.46 8.39 -7.27
N TYR A 316 11.64 8.89 -6.34
CA TYR A 316 10.34 8.31 -5.99
C TYR A 316 9.20 8.86 -6.85
N GLY A 317 9.44 9.90 -7.64
CA GLY A 317 8.46 10.44 -8.57
C GLY A 317 7.94 9.39 -9.54
N VAL A 318 6.62 9.37 -9.74
CA VAL A 318 5.88 8.40 -10.55
C VAL A 318 5.23 9.08 -11.73
N ASN A 319 5.17 8.39 -12.88
CA ASN A 319 4.37 8.80 -14.01
C ASN A 319 3.45 7.66 -14.44
N TYR A 320 2.25 8.02 -14.89
CA TYR A 320 1.27 7.11 -15.44
C TYR A 320 0.93 7.54 -16.87
N ALA A 321 1.15 6.66 -17.83
CA ALA A 321 0.70 6.86 -19.21
C ALA A 321 -0.67 6.18 -19.38
N TYR A 322 -1.71 6.97 -19.67
CA TYR A 322 -3.03 6.42 -19.94
C TYR A 322 -3.09 5.75 -21.30
N ASP A 323 -3.49 4.50 -21.32
CA ASP A 323 -3.76 3.72 -22.54
C ASP A 323 -5.27 3.52 -22.70
N PRO A 324 -5.92 4.19 -23.67
CA PRO A 324 -7.35 4.09 -23.88
C PRO A 324 -7.81 2.71 -24.37
N SER A 325 -6.91 1.91 -24.96
CA SER A 325 -7.25 0.58 -25.48
C SER A 325 -7.50 -0.43 -24.37
N SER A 326 -6.68 -0.40 -23.33
CA SER A 326 -6.84 -1.23 -22.13
C SER A 326 -7.60 -0.53 -21.02
N ASN A 327 -7.83 0.78 -21.15
CA ASN A 327 -8.37 1.64 -20.11
C ASN A 327 -7.57 1.57 -18.81
N THR A 328 -6.25 1.68 -18.91
CA THR A 328 -5.32 1.57 -17.77
C THR A 328 -4.31 2.70 -17.76
N TYR A 329 -3.71 2.93 -16.59
CA TYR A 329 -2.65 3.89 -16.37
C TYR A 329 -1.32 3.15 -16.16
N GLN A 330 -0.50 3.06 -17.22
CA GLN A 330 0.77 2.33 -17.21
C GLN A 330 1.80 3.06 -16.36
N ARG A 331 2.14 2.49 -15.22
CA ARG A 331 3.04 3.11 -14.24
C ARG A 331 4.50 3.06 -14.68
N THR A 332 5.20 4.18 -14.49
CA THR A 332 6.64 4.31 -14.63
C THR A 332 7.23 4.82 -13.33
N TRP A 333 8.24 4.16 -12.80
CA TRP A 333 8.82 4.42 -11.50
C TRP A 333 10.33 4.68 -11.62
N GLY A 334 10.77 5.86 -11.17
CA GLY A 334 12.17 6.27 -11.31
C GLY A 334 12.67 6.27 -12.76
N GLY A 335 11.79 6.65 -13.70
CA GLY A 335 12.12 6.73 -15.13
C GLY A 335 12.14 5.38 -15.88
N LYS A 336 11.77 4.28 -15.22
CA LYS A 336 11.68 2.95 -15.82
C LYS A 336 10.25 2.42 -15.75
N GLU A 337 9.91 1.55 -16.68
CA GLU A 337 8.65 0.81 -16.61
C GLU A 337 8.56 0.05 -15.30
N ASP A 338 7.42 0.22 -14.63
CA ASP A 338 7.14 -0.54 -13.42
C ASP A 338 6.53 -1.90 -13.80
N THR A 339 7.27 -2.95 -13.50
CA THR A 339 6.90 -4.34 -13.82
C THR A 339 7.01 -5.19 -12.56
N ASP A 340 6.19 -6.20 -12.47
CA ASP A 340 6.23 -7.15 -11.38
C ASP A 340 7.37 -8.16 -11.58
N ARG A 341 8.24 -8.31 -10.60
CA ARG A 341 9.37 -9.23 -10.66
C ARG A 341 8.94 -10.69 -10.78
N ALA A 342 7.83 -11.05 -10.13
CA ALA A 342 7.40 -12.45 -10.01
C ALA A 342 6.80 -12.98 -11.32
N ASN A 343 6.10 -12.14 -12.09
CA ASN A 343 5.36 -12.55 -13.28
C ASN A 343 5.66 -11.75 -14.54
N GLY A 344 6.46 -10.68 -14.44
CA GLY A 344 6.83 -9.80 -15.56
C GLY A 344 5.70 -8.90 -16.06
N GLN A 345 4.54 -8.86 -15.39
CA GLN A 345 3.42 -8.04 -15.82
C GLN A 345 3.69 -6.56 -15.53
N ARG A 346 3.14 -5.70 -16.38
CA ARG A 346 3.16 -4.27 -16.21
C ARG A 346 2.24 -3.87 -15.06
N VAL A 347 2.71 -2.99 -14.18
CA VAL A 347 1.83 -2.32 -13.21
C VAL A 347 1.03 -1.27 -13.96
N ALA A 348 -0.28 -1.48 -14.06
CA ALA A 348 -1.18 -0.68 -14.87
C ALA A 348 -2.60 -0.64 -14.26
N PRO A 349 -2.82 0.14 -13.18
CA PRO A 349 -4.13 0.27 -12.56
C PRO A 349 -5.16 0.92 -13.48
N LYS A 350 -6.44 0.65 -13.21
CA LYS A 350 -7.55 1.34 -13.86
C LYS A 350 -7.91 2.66 -13.20
N ASN A 351 -7.62 2.78 -11.91
CA ASN A 351 -7.95 3.94 -11.11
C ASN A 351 -6.69 4.43 -10.38
N VAL A 352 -6.38 5.70 -10.51
CA VAL A 352 -5.34 6.36 -9.74
C VAL A 352 -5.98 7.50 -8.95
N VAL A 353 -5.83 7.49 -7.63
CA VAL A 353 -6.27 8.57 -6.76
C VAL A 353 -5.04 9.24 -6.19
N VAL A 354 -4.97 10.55 -6.29
CA VAL A 354 -3.96 11.36 -5.63
C VAL A 354 -4.64 12.17 -4.54
N MET A 355 -4.22 12.00 -3.30
CA MET A 355 -4.71 12.77 -2.17
C MET A 355 -3.55 13.56 -1.54
N PHE A 356 -3.84 14.78 -1.09
CA PHE A 356 -2.85 15.60 -0.40
C PHE A 356 -3.06 15.49 1.11
N ALA A 357 -1.99 15.11 1.83
CA ALA A 357 -1.96 15.04 3.28
C ALA A 357 -0.66 15.65 3.81
N ALA A 358 -0.75 16.44 4.87
CA ALA A 358 0.41 17.03 5.48
C ALA A 358 1.31 15.95 6.09
N SER A 359 2.63 16.13 5.94
CA SER A 359 3.63 15.27 6.55
C SER A 359 4.61 16.12 7.34
N ARG A 360 4.95 15.70 8.55
CA ARG A 360 5.94 16.36 9.38
C ARG A 360 6.93 15.37 9.95
N GLN A 361 8.18 15.78 10.02
CA GLN A 361 9.22 15.05 10.72
C GLN A 361 8.93 15.06 12.23
N ILE A 362 8.93 13.90 12.87
CA ILE A 362 8.68 13.78 14.31
C ILE A 362 9.93 13.39 15.11
N GLU A 363 10.69 12.40 14.60
CA GLU A 363 11.90 11.93 15.27
C GLU A 363 12.85 11.29 14.25
N GLY A 364 14.12 11.75 14.19
CA GLY A 364 15.12 11.17 13.31
C GLY A 364 14.63 11.04 11.86
N GLN A 365 14.46 9.81 11.39
CA GLN A 365 13.93 9.49 10.06
C GLN A 365 12.42 9.19 10.05
N TYR A 366 11.72 9.37 11.17
CA TYR A 366 10.29 9.08 11.28
C TYR A 366 9.48 10.34 11.03
N ASN A 367 8.41 10.19 10.30
CA ASN A 367 7.44 11.22 10.01
C ASN A 367 6.05 10.81 10.50
N ASP A 368 5.14 11.77 10.49
CA ASP A 368 3.73 11.62 10.78
C ASP A 368 2.96 12.24 9.61
N VAL A 369 2.13 11.44 8.96
CA VAL A 369 1.32 11.84 7.80
C VAL A 369 -0.14 11.95 8.22
N ASP A 370 -0.75 13.11 8.03
CA ASP A 370 -2.13 13.40 8.43
C ASP A 370 -3.13 12.68 7.51
N VAL A 371 -3.26 11.37 7.66
CA VAL A 371 -4.18 10.53 6.86
C VAL A 371 -5.57 10.39 7.47
N GLU A 372 -5.83 11.07 8.58
CA GLU A 372 -7.15 11.20 9.22
C GLU A 372 -7.61 12.66 9.19
N GLY A 373 -8.86 12.90 8.80
CA GLY A 373 -9.42 14.21 8.56
C GLY A 373 -9.98 14.33 7.15
N GLU A 374 -9.70 15.43 6.48
CA GLU A 374 -10.07 15.65 5.07
C GLU A 374 -9.01 16.49 4.35
N GLY A 375 -8.95 16.36 3.04
CA GLY A 375 -8.04 17.13 2.20
C GLY A 375 -8.39 17.04 0.72
N GLU A 376 -7.64 17.75 -0.11
CA GLU A 376 -7.79 17.76 -1.56
C GLU A 376 -7.52 16.37 -2.16
N MET A 377 -8.31 15.99 -3.18
CA MET A 377 -8.17 14.73 -3.90
C MET A 377 -8.44 14.94 -5.38
N HIS A 378 -7.65 14.24 -6.21
CA HIS A 378 -7.84 14.09 -7.65
C HIS A 378 -7.86 12.62 -8.00
N ALA A 379 -8.89 12.16 -8.69
CA ALA A 379 -9.01 10.80 -9.18
C ALA A 379 -8.89 10.77 -10.71
N TYR A 380 -8.20 9.79 -11.20
CA TYR A 380 -7.98 9.56 -12.63
C TYR A 380 -8.52 8.18 -12.99
N MET A 381 -9.54 8.15 -13.83
CA MET A 381 -10.15 6.94 -14.38
C MET A 381 -10.78 7.25 -15.74
N ASP A 382 -10.87 6.29 -16.63
CA ASP A 382 -11.36 6.47 -17.99
C ASP A 382 -10.63 7.60 -18.78
N GLY A 383 -9.38 7.90 -18.42
CA GLY A 383 -8.62 9.03 -18.97
C GLY A 383 -9.11 10.40 -18.54
N GLN A 384 -10.02 10.49 -17.57
CA GLN A 384 -10.59 11.74 -17.05
C GLN A 384 -10.03 12.05 -15.66
N GLU A 385 -9.95 13.34 -15.35
CA GLU A 385 -9.65 13.84 -14.01
C GLU A 385 -10.96 14.23 -13.30
N ILE A 386 -11.10 13.79 -12.06
CA ILE A 386 -12.23 14.09 -11.17
C ILE A 386 -11.66 14.69 -9.89
N SER A 387 -11.89 15.97 -9.66
CA SER A 387 -11.47 16.66 -8.43
C SER A 387 -12.52 16.52 -7.33
N GLY A 388 -12.05 16.53 -6.08
CA GLY A 388 -12.89 16.43 -4.92
C GLY A 388 -12.09 16.47 -3.63
N LYS A 389 -12.55 15.76 -2.61
CA LYS A 389 -11.85 15.63 -1.33
C LYS A 389 -11.81 14.19 -0.86
N TRP A 390 -10.74 13.84 -0.15
CA TRP A 390 -10.71 12.64 0.67
C TRP A 390 -11.21 12.95 2.07
N VAL A 391 -11.82 11.97 2.71
CA VAL A 391 -12.32 12.07 4.08
C VAL A 391 -12.08 10.75 4.81
N LYS A 392 -11.42 10.82 5.96
CA LYS A 392 -11.32 9.73 6.92
C LYS A 392 -11.58 10.31 8.30
N GLU A 393 -12.63 9.82 8.96
CA GLU A 393 -13.04 10.36 10.24
C GLU A 393 -11.89 10.33 11.26
N LYS A 394 -11.63 11.46 11.88
CA LYS A 394 -10.66 11.59 12.97
C LYS A 394 -11.39 11.38 14.29
N LYS A 395 -10.97 10.41 15.07
CA LYS A 395 -11.55 10.17 16.37
C LYS A 395 -10.87 11.06 17.41
N ASN A 396 -11.59 12.07 17.87
CA ASN A 396 -11.14 12.86 19.01
C ASN A 396 -11.25 12.02 20.28
N CYS A 397 -10.15 11.51 20.78
CA CYS A 397 -10.10 10.85 22.07
C CYS A 397 -9.44 11.77 23.09
N VAL A 398 -10.17 12.07 24.15
CA VAL A 398 -9.57 12.61 25.39
C VAL A 398 -8.91 11.41 26.08
N ILE A 399 -7.58 11.36 26.05
CA ILE A 399 -6.86 10.20 26.59
C ILE A 399 -5.87 10.65 27.64
N ASN A 400 -5.93 9.94 28.76
CA ASN A 400 -4.88 9.90 29.75
C ASN A 400 -3.63 9.27 29.09
N ASN A 401 -2.76 10.12 28.68
CA ASN A 401 -1.32 9.97 28.37
C ASN A 401 -0.81 8.96 27.35
N ASP A 402 -1.52 7.92 26.87
CA ASP A 402 -0.82 6.91 26.05
C ASP A 402 -1.65 6.20 24.96
N LEU A 403 -2.79 6.67 24.53
CA LEU A 403 -3.57 5.92 23.55
C LEU A 403 -3.85 6.72 22.29
N VAL A 404 -3.22 6.29 21.22
CA VAL A 404 -3.60 6.66 19.86
C VAL A 404 -5.01 6.10 19.60
N CYS A 405 -6.00 6.97 19.58
CA CYS A 405 -7.32 6.60 19.12
C CYS A 405 -7.33 6.50 17.62
N MET A 406 -7.30 5.27 17.15
CA MET A 406 -7.51 5.00 15.74
C MET A 406 -8.99 4.79 15.46
N THR A 407 -9.46 5.42 14.41
CA THR A 407 -10.76 5.13 13.86
C THR A 407 -10.69 3.94 12.90
N ASP A 408 -11.74 3.13 12.88
CA ASP A 408 -12.01 2.11 11.87
C ASP A 408 -12.82 2.66 10.69
N SER A 409 -12.99 3.99 10.62
CA SER A 409 -13.69 4.63 9.52
C SER A 409 -12.96 4.42 8.20
N LYS A 410 -13.73 4.15 7.16
CA LYS A 410 -13.27 4.03 5.78
C LYS A 410 -12.64 5.34 5.30
N LEU A 411 -11.53 5.26 4.57
CA LEU A 411 -11.06 6.36 3.75
C LEU A 411 -12.01 6.52 2.56
N LYS A 412 -12.72 7.63 2.50
CA LYS A 412 -13.71 7.94 1.45
C LYS A 412 -13.16 9.00 0.50
N PHE A 413 -13.57 8.91 -0.75
CA PHE A 413 -13.30 9.91 -1.78
C PHE A 413 -14.62 10.52 -2.22
N LEU A 414 -14.78 11.82 -2.03
CA LEU A 414 -16.00 12.55 -2.35
C LEU A 414 -15.74 13.49 -3.53
N LYS A 415 -16.61 13.45 -4.52
CA LYS A 415 -16.61 14.42 -5.63
C LYS A 415 -16.97 15.81 -5.14
N ALA A 416 -16.81 16.82 -5.99
CA ALA A 416 -17.14 18.21 -5.68
C ALA A 416 -18.63 18.41 -5.29
N ASP A 417 -19.52 17.54 -5.75
CA ASP A 417 -20.96 17.55 -5.40
C ASP A 417 -21.25 16.86 -4.04
N GLY A 418 -20.21 16.34 -3.35
CA GLY A 418 -20.34 15.66 -2.07
C GLY A 418 -20.72 14.18 -2.17
N THR A 419 -20.97 13.65 -3.37
CA THR A 419 -21.27 12.22 -3.56
C THR A 419 -19.99 11.39 -3.53
N GLU A 420 -20.08 10.16 -3.02
CA GLU A 420 -18.93 9.26 -2.98
C GLU A 420 -18.48 8.88 -4.40
N LEU A 421 -17.18 8.93 -4.66
CA LEU A 421 -16.58 8.53 -5.92
C LEU A 421 -16.84 7.04 -6.18
N LYS A 422 -17.28 6.71 -7.39
CA LYS A 422 -17.45 5.34 -7.85
C LYS A 422 -16.28 4.99 -8.76
N PHE A 423 -15.55 3.93 -8.43
CA PHE A 423 -14.43 3.46 -9.24
C PHE A 423 -14.90 2.66 -10.46
N VAL A 424 -14.12 2.66 -11.54
CA VAL A 424 -14.30 1.65 -12.60
C VAL A 424 -13.72 0.31 -12.13
N PRO A 425 -14.29 -0.85 -12.53
CA PRO A 425 -13.79 -2.12 -12.06
C PRO A 425 -12.33 -2.36 -12.48
N GLY A 426 -11.47 -2.61 -11.50
CA GLY A 426 -10.04 -2.83 -11.69
C GLY A 426 -9.19 -2.38 -10.50
N GLN A 427 -7.88 -2.58 -10.61
CA GLN A 427 -6.92 -2.19 -9.58
C GLN A 427 -7.00 -0.68 -9.27
N ILE A 428 -6.86 -0.34 -7.98
CA ILE A 428 -6.85 1.03 -7.48
C ILE A 428 -5.47 1.36 -6.93
N TRP A 429 -4.91 2.50 -7.31
CA TRP A 429 -3.71 3.08 -6.69
C TRP A 429 -4.05 4.40 -6.03
N ILE A 430 -3.60 4.56 -4.77
CA ILE A 430 -3.77 5.76 -3.97
C ILE A 430 -2.37 6.31 -3.70
N GLU A 431 -2.09 7.48 -4.25
CA GLU A 431 -0.85 8.20 -4.09
C GLU A 431 -1.07 9.36 -3.11
N ILE A 432 -0.40 9.34 -1.96
CA ILE A 432 -0.54 10.37 -0.92
C ILE A 432 0.64 11.34 -1.03
N LEU A 433 0.37 12.50 -1.60
CA LEU A 433 1.34 13.58 -1.78
C LEU A 433 1.35 14.52 -0.58
N GLU A 434 2.51 15.08 -0.30
CA GLU A 434 2.67 16.21 0.62
C GLU A 434 2.25 17.51 -0.07
N PRO A 435 1.64 18.47 0.65
CA PRO A 435 1.32 19.79 0.10
C PRO A 435 2.55 20.46 -0.54
N GLY A 436 2.37 20.99 -1.74
CA GLY A 436 3.45 21.62 -2.52
C GLY A 436 4.21 20.67 -3.45
N GLN A 437 3.99 19.36 -3.37
CA GLN A 437 4.49 18.43 -4.36
C GLN A 437 3.69 18.54 -5.67
N THR A 438 4.33 18.21 -6.80
CA THR A 438 3.73 18.42 -8.12
C THR A 438 2.73 17.32 -8.45
N LEU A 439 1.52 17.74 -8.83
CA LEU A 439 0.54 16.91 -9.51
C LEU A 439 0.25 17.54 -10.87
N LYS A 440 0.37 16.76 -11.95
CA LYS A 440 0.09 17.28 -13.29
C LYS A 440 -0.54 16.20 -14.15
N TRP A 441 -1.74 16.46 -14.63
CA TRP A 441 -2.40 15.69 -15.68
C TRP A 441 -2.30 16.41 -17.02
N THR A 442 -2.01 15.70 -18.09
CA THR A 442 -1.93 16.21 -19.45
C THR A 442 -2.62 15.22 -20.39
N PRO A 443 -3.91 15.38 -20.68
CA PRO A 443 -4.63 14.51 -21.61
C PRO A 443 -4.11 14.72 -23.05
N THR A 444 -4.13 13.64 -23.83
CA THR A 444 -3.89 13.70 -25.29
C THR A 444 -5.25 13.68 -25.99
N GLN A 445 -5.53 14.71 -26.79
CA GLN A 445 -6.78 14.86 -27.56
C GLN A 445 -6.78 13.98 -28.82
#